data_299b06774b51c34b5af13b92b2734ba0
#
_entry.id   299b06774b51c34b5af13b92b2734ba0
#
_cell.length_a   1.000
_cell.length_b   1.000
_cell.length_c   1.000
_cell.angle_alpha   90.00
_cell.angle_beta   90.00
_cell.angle_gamma   90.00
#
_symmetry.space_group_name_H-M   'P 1'
#
loop_
_entity.id
_entity.type
_entity.pdbx_description
1 polymer ?
#
loop_
_entity_poly.entity_id
_entity_poly.type
_entity_poly.pdbx_seq_one_letter_code
_entity_poly.pdbx_strand_id
1 'polypeptide(L)'
;DTDGRRARRLASAGPTPETRQRCLDERHRGTPPIGRVTTDGEVTSFPLPTADGGPYGITSGPDGAMWFTETTGGRIGRITLDGEVTEFALPVAGGFPSAITTGPDGALWFTLNGANAVGRIAVDGDTAVHPLPTDAAGPVGVAADGHAVWFTEILAGQIGRIASDGRITELPLPDRSAKPHAIVAAADGEYWFTEWGTGRVGRITETGDITEHALTDPSSEPHGITVGPDGALWSALETGGVARVEWSTAVTG
;
A
#
# COMPACT_ATOMS: atom_id res chain seq x y z
N ASP A 1 34.81 40.75 11.99
CA ASP A 1 34.57 40.21 10.65
C ASP A 1 33.43 39.23 10.68
N THR A 2 32.27 39.73 10.32
CA THR A 2 30.99 38.98 10.29
C THR A 2 30.65 38.70 8.83
N ASP A 3 30.86 37.46 8.40
CA ASP A 3 30.43 37.02 7.07
C ASP A 3 28.97 36.53 7.13
N GLY A 4 28.06 37.41 6.73
CA GLY A 4 26.62 37.15 6.63
C GLY A 4 26.27 36.39 5.35
N ARG A 5 26.21 35.07 5.36
CA ARG A 5 25.64 34.30 4.26
C ARG A 5 24.12 34.42 4.27
N ARG A 6 23.58 35.27 3.42
CA ARG A 6 22.18 35.33 3.07
C ARG A 6 21.77 34.02 2.37
N ALA A 7 20.93 33.24 3.03
CA ALA A 7 20.20 32.16 2.38
C ALA A 7 19.29 32.73 1.27
N ARG A 8 19.57 32.43 0.01
CA ARG A 8 18.68 32.72 -1.10
C ARG A 8 17.48 31.81 -0.99
N ARG A 9 16.31 32.37 -0.69
CA ARG A 9 15.04 31.70 -0.92
C ARG A 9 14.90 31.44 -2.41
N LEU A 10 14.97 30.17 -2.82
CA LEU A 10 14.48 29.75 -4.13
C LEU A 10 12.96 29.84 -4.07
N ALA A 11 12.39 30.87 -4.67
CA ALA A 11 10.98 30.92 -4.96
C ALA A 11 10.72 29.88 -6.06
N SER A 12 10.11 28.74 -5.72
CA SER A 12 9.59 27.84 -6.72
C SER A 12 8.40 28.54 -7.39
N ALA A 13 8.59 29.01 -8.61
CA ALA A 13 7.48 29.37 -9.46
C ALA A 13 6.67 28.08 -9.69
N GLY A 14 5.46 27.99 -9.15
CA GLY A 14 4.54 26.90 -9.42
C GLY A 14 4.29 26.80 -10.92
N PRO A 15 3.93 25.60 -11.43
CA PRO A 15 3.67 25.41 -12.85
C PRO A 15 2.63 26.39 -13.36
N THR A 16 2.88 26.96 -14.55
CA THR A 16 1.91 27.87 -15.21
C THR A 16 0.60 27.16 -15.46
N PRO A 17 -0.53 27.90 -15.62
CA PRO A 17 -1.83 27.31 -15.96
C PRO A 17 -1.77 26.41 -17.19
N GLU A 18 -0.99 26.76 -18.20
CA GLU A 18 -0.77 25.94 -19.41
C GLU A 18 0.00 24.66 -19.11
N THR A 19 0.99 24.68 -18.21
CA THR A 19 1.71 23.48 -17.77
C THR A 19 0.80 22.56 -16.96
N ARG A 20 -0.08 23.14 -16.12
CA ARG A 20 -1.10 22.36 -15.39
C ARG A 20 -2.13 21.73 -16.34
N GLN A 21 -2.58 22.47 -17.36
CA GLN A 21 -3.53 21.95 -18.34
C GLN A 21 -2.89 20.83 -19.18
N ARG A 22 -1.63 20.98 -19.58
CA ARG A 22 -0.89 19.92 -20.28
C ARG A 22 -0.73 18.65 -19.46
N CYS A 23 -0.38 18.77 -18.19
CA CYS A 23 -0.32 17.62 -17.25
C CYS A 23 -1.70 16.98 -17.00
N LEU A 24 -2.80 17.74 -17.11
CA LEU A 24 -4.15 17.22 -16.99
C LEU A 24 -4.60 16.55 -18.30
N ASP A 25 -4.25 17.11 -19.44
CA ASP A 25 -4.59 16.54 -20.77
C ASP A 25 -3.78 15.26 -21.07
N GLU A 26 -2.53 15.18 -20.62
CA GLU A 26 -1.72 13.96 -20.76
C GLU A 26 -2.21 12.82 -19.81
N ARG A 27 -2.80 13.15 -18.68
CA ARG A 27 -3.44 12.17 -17.78
C ARG A 27 -4.72 11.54 -18.33
N HIS A 28 -5.32 12.11 -19.38
CA HIS A 28 -6.55 11.60 -19.99
C HIS A 28 -6.32 10.85 -21.31
N ARG A 29 -5.07 10.65 -21.74
CA ARG A 29 -4.74 9.97 -23.00
C ARG A 29 -3.61 8.94 -22.81
N GLY A 30 -3.91 7.86 -22.09
CA GLY A 30 -3.02 6.72 -22.00
C GLY A 30 -2.90 6.12 -20.61
N THR A 31 -2.43 4.90 -20.54
CA THR A 31 -2.12 4.19 -19.29
C THR A 31 -1.06 4.96 -18.51
N PRO A 32 -1.27 5.29 -17.23
CA PRO A 32 -0.22 5.86 -16.39
C PRO A 32 1.02 4.96 -16.40
N PRO A 33 2.22 5.50 -16.64
CA PRO A 33 3.45 4.71 -16.64
C PRO A 33 3.91 4.40 -15.20
N ILE A 34 4.83 3.45 -15.05
CA ILE A 34 5.64 3.33 -13.84
C ILE A 34 6.72 4.42 -13.86
N GLY A 35 6.78 5.22 -12.81
CA GLY A 35 7.79 6.27 -12.63
C GLY A 35 8.95 5.81 -11.76
N ARG A 36 10.18 6.17 -12.12
CA ARG A 36 11.37 6.05 -11.28
C ARG A 36 11.95 7.44 -11.03
N VAL A 37 12.24 7.76 -9.77
CA VAL A 37 12.93 8.99 -9.37
C VAL A 37 14.24 8.61 -8.70
N THR A 38 15.35 9.17 -9.15
CA THR A 38 16.66 9.01 -8.51
C THR A 38 16.81 9.94 -7.32
N THR A 39 17.81 9.74 -6.47
CA THR A 39 18.06 10.57 -5.28
C THR A 39 18.47 12.01 -5.64
N ASP A 40 18.97 12.26 -6.84
CA ASP A 40 19.30 13.58 -7.39
C ASP A 40 18.14 14.21 -8.18
N GLY A 41 16.98 13.52 -8.23
CA GLY A 41 15.72 14.04 -8.75
C GLY A 41 15.47 13.78 -10.24
N GLU A 42 16.29 12.95 -10.91
CA GLU A 42 16.01 12.53 -12.29
C GLU A 42 14.77 11.63 -12.33
N VAL A 43 13.84 11.93 -13.24
CA VAL A 43 12.60 11.18 -13.43
C VAL A 43 12.66 10.39 -14.74
N THR A 44 12.39 9.10 -14.67
CA THR A 44 12.24 8.21 -15.82
C THR A 44 10.85 7.57 -15.79
N SER A 45 10.18 7.48 -16.95
CA SER A 45 8.87 6.86 -17.08
C SER A 45 8.94 5.63 -17.98
N PHE A 46 8.30 4.56 -17.53
CA PHE A 46 8.25 3.27 -18.24
C PHE A 46 6.79 2.99 -18.63
N PRO A 47 6.45 3.06 -19.92
CA PRO A 47 5.09 2.76 -20.38
C PRO A 47 4.75 1.29 -20.15
N LEU A 48 3.48 1.04 -19.81
CA LEU A 48 2.97 -0.32 -19.66
C LEU A 48 2.52 -0.89 -21.00
N PRO A 49 2.73 -2.21 -21.27
CA PRO A 49 2.27 -2.87 -22.49
C PRO A 49 0.75 -2.84 -22.65
N THR A 50 0.00 -3.07 -21.56
CA THR A 50 -1.47 -3.04 -21.60
C THR A 50 -1.99 -1.62 -21.41
N ALA A 51 -2.77 -1.13 -22.37
CA ALA A 51 -3.49 0.14 -22.25
C ALA A 51 -4.53 0.05 -21.11
N ASP A 52 -4.70 1.17 -20.37
CA ASP A 52 -5.67 1.31 -19.29
C ASP A 52 -5.48 0.31 -18.13
N GLY A 53 -4.24 -0.19 -17.92
CA GLY A 53 -3.89 -1.14 -16.85
C GLY A 53 -4.21 -0.62 -15.44
N GLY A 54 -4.04 0.69 -15.20
CA GLY A 54 -4.30 1.32 -13.91
C GLY A 54 -3.34 0.84 -12.82
N PRO A 55 -2.02 1.09 -12.92
CA PRO A 55 -1.06 0.71 -11.88
C PRO A 55 -1.40 1.42 -10.56
N TYR A 56 -1.35 0.65 -9.44
CA TYR A 56 -1.76 1.15 -8.13
C TYR A 56 -0.73 0.85 -7.04
N GLY A 57 -0.63 -0.38 -6.56
CA GLY A 57 0.34 -0.80 -5.55
C GLY A 57 1.66 -1.26 -6.18
N ILE A 58 2.79 -1.01 -5.52
CA ILE A 58 4.12 -1.44 -5.96
C ILE A 58 4.97 -1.87 -4.76
N THR A 59 5.75 -2.94 -4.95
CA THR A 59 6.66 -3.47 -3.94
C THR A 59 7.93 -4.03 -4.58
N SER A 60 9.00 -4.18 -3.81
CA SER A 60 10.18 -4.92 -4.23
C SER A 60 9.92 -6.42 -4.19
N GLY A 61 10.25 -7.12 -5.27
CA GLY A 61 10.15 -8.58 -5.31
C GLY A 61 11.42 -9.29 -4.83
N PRO A 62 11.32 -10.58 -4.50
CA PRO A 62 12.47 -11.38 -4.03
C PRO A 62 13.50 -11.65 -5.15
N ASP A 63 13.13 -11.42 -6.40
CA ASP A 63 13.96 -11.56 -7.60
C ASP A 63 14.70 -10.28 -8.01
N GLY A 64 14.63 -9.24 -7.17
CA GLY A 64 15.27 -7.94 -7.39
C GLY A 64 14.55 -7.02 -8.38
N ALA A 65 13.38 -7.42 -8.90
CA ALA A 65 12.51 -6.57 -9.70
C ALA A 65 11.48 -5.85 -8.81
N MET A 66 10.80 -4.84 -9.36
CA MET A 66 9.62 -4.25 -8.73
C MET A 66 8.38 -4.95 -9.28
N TRP A 67 7.43 -5.24 -8.39
CA TRP A 67 6.16 -5.86 -8.73
C TRP A 67 5.02 -4.90 -8.40
N PHE A 68 4.04 -4.79 -9.27
CA PHE A 68 2.94 -3.84 -9.12
C PHE A 68 1.61 -4.43 -9.55
N THR A 69 0.54 -3.87 -9.02
CA THR A 69 -0.84 -4.23 -9.40
C THR A 69 -1.33 -3.32 -10.52
N GLU A 70 -2.11 -3.90 -11.44
CA GLU A 70 -2.85 -3.17 -12.47
C GLU A 70 -4.35 -3.35 -12.22
N THR A 71 -4.92 -2.41 -11.48
CA THR A 71 -6.27 -2.52 -10.91
C THR A 71 -7.35 -2.69 -11.98
N THR A 72 -7.34 -1.85 -13.02
CA THR A 72 -8.30 -1.93 -14.12
C THR A 72 -7.95 -3.00 -15.15
N GLY A 73 -6.65 -3.27 -15.33
CA GLY A 73 -6.17 -4.34 -16.22
C GLY A 73 -6.37 -5.75 -15.69
N GLY A 74 -6.63 -5.91 -14.38
CA GLY A 74 -6.76 -7.22 -13.74
C GLY A 74 -5.49 -8.05 -13.86
N ARG A 75 -4.32 -7.43 -13.66
CA ARG A 75 -2.99 -8.02 -13.86
C ARG A 75 -2.06 -7.73 -12.70
N ILE A 76 -0.99 -8.50 -12.64
CA ILE A 76 0.21 -8.16 -11.88
C ILE A 76 1.32 -7.86 -12.87
N GLY A 77 1.93 -6.69 -12.73
CA GLY A 77 3.08 -6.29 -13.51
C GLY A 77 4.39 -6.51 -12.75
N ARG A 78 5.45 -6.78 -13.47
CA ARG A 78 6.82 -6.89 -12.99
C ARG A 78 7.71 -6.00 -13.85
N ILE A 79 8.54 -5.16 -13.23
CA ILE A 79 9.48 -4.30 -13.94
C ILE A 79 10.89 -4.49 -13.38
N THR A 80 11.85 -4.77 -14.25
CA THR A 80 13.26 -4.85 -13.88
C THR A 80 13.85 -3.46 -13.63
N LEU A 81 15.02 -3.38 -12.99
CA LEU A 81 15.72 -2.11 -12.80
C LEU A 81 16.14 -1.46 -14.14
N ASP A 82 16.27 -2.25 -15.20
CA ASP A 82 16.57 -1.79 -16.57
C ASP A 82 15.32 -1.33 -17.32
N GLY A 83 14.12 -1.53 -16.74
CA GLY A 83 12.85 -1.06 -17.28
C GLY A 83 12.11 -2.07 -18.17
N GLU A 84 12.52 -3.35 -18.19
CA GLU A 84 11.76 -4.39 -18.88
C GLU A 84 10.50 -4.75 -18.08
N VAL A 85 9.33 -4.63 -18.72
CA VAL A 85 8.02 -4.90 -18.13
C VAL A 85 7.48 -6.25 -18.60
N THR A 86 7.01 -7.05 -17.66
CA THR A 86 6.26 -8.29 -17.89
C THR A 86 4.93 -8.20 -17.15
N GLU A 87 3.84 -8.63 -17.80
CA GLU A 87 2.49 -8.59 -17.22
C GLU A 87 1.93 -10.01 -17.11
N PHE A 88 1.30 -10.33 -15.98
CA PHE A 88 0.68 -11.61 -15.69
C PHE A 88 -0.83 -11.41 -15.51
N ALA A 89 -1.62 -11.98 -16.42
CA ALA A 89 -3.08 -11.93 -16.30
C ALA A 89 -3.56 -12.77 -15.11
N LEU A 90 -4.47 -12.21 -14.32
CA LEU A 90 -5.05 -12.94 -13.19
C LEU A 90 -6.19 -13.87 -13.66
N PRO A 91 -6.36 -15.04 -13.02
CA PRO A 91 -7.40 -16.01 -13.39
C PRO A 91 -8.82 -15.58 -12.97
N VAL A 92 -8.97 -14.35 -12.46
CA VAL A 92 -10.20 -13.80 -11.91
C VAL A 92 -10.56 -12.51 -12.66
N ALA A 93 -11.66 -12.53 -13.41
CA ALA A 93 -12.17 -11.35 -14.09
C ALA A 93 -12.74 -10.33 -13.09
N GLY A 94 -12.39 -9.04 -13.27
CA GLY A 94 -12.89 -7.97 -12.38
C GLY A 94 -12.34 -8.05 -10.95
N GLY A 95 -11.20 -8.71 -10.75
CA GLY A 95 -10.60 -8.90 -9.44
C GLY A 95 -10.15 -7.61 -8.75
N PHE A 96 -9.87 -6.55 -9.51
CA PHE A 96 -9.38 -5.26 -9.02
C PHE A 96 -8.23 -5.42 -8.01
N PRO A 97 -7.03 -5.91 -8.45
CA PRO A 97 -5.88 -6.04 -7.58
C PRO A 97 -5.50 -4.65 -7.04
N SER A 98 -5.32 -4.55 -5.72
CA SER A 98 -5.06 -3.29 -5.02
C SER A 98 -3.65 -3.27 -4.43
N ALA A 99 -3.47 -3.41 -3.13
CA ALA A 99 -2.14 -3.44 -2.52
C ALA A 99 -1.40 -4.75 -2.84
N ILE A 100 -0.06 -4.69 -2.81
CA ILE A 100 0.84 -5.83 -3.06
C ILE A 100 2.03 -5.78 -2.11
N THR A 101 2.48 -6.93 -1.63
CA THR A 101 3.66 -7.09 -0.77
C THR A 101 4.39 -8.39 -1.08
N THR A 102 5.66 -8.48 -0.69
CA THR A 102 6.41 -9.74 -0.71
C THR A 102 6.12 -10.52 0.55
N GLY A 103 5.70 -11.77 0.42
CA GLY A 103 5.38 -12.65 1.53
C GLY A 103 6.57 -13.47 2.05
N PRO A 104 6.41 -14.15 3.20
CA PRO A 104 7.46 -14.95 3.83
C PRO A 104 7.89 -16.17 3.00
N ASP A 105 7.08 -16.60 2.07
CA ASP A 105 7.32 -17.73 1.16
C ASP A 105 8.04 -17.32 -0.14
N GLY A 106 8.47 -16.07 -0.24
CA GLY A 106 9.14 -15.52 -1.42
C GLY A 106 8.21 -15.34 -2.63
N ALA A 107 6.89 -15.34 -2.44
CA ALA A 107 5.92 -14.96 -3.45
C ALA A 107 5.40 -13.54 -3.20
N LEU A 108 4.71 -12.97 -4.20
CA LEU A 108 4.00 -11.71 -4.04
C LEU A 108 2.56 -12.01 -3.62
N TRP A 109 2.08 -11.29 -2.62
CA TRP A 109 0.73 -11.38 -2.09
C TRP A 109 0.00 -10.07 -2.32
N PHE A 110 -1.23 -10.12 -2.76
CA PHE A 110 -2.01 -8.94 -3.13
C PHE A 110 -3.49 -9.11 -2.82
N THR A 111 -4.16 -7.99 -2.57
CA THR A 111 -5.61 -7.97 -2.34
C THR A 111 -6.36 -7.87 -3.66
N LEU A 112 -7.47 -8.60 -3.76
CA LEU A 112 -8.40 -8.62 -4.88
C LEU A 112 -9.75 -8.06 -4.42
N ASN A 113 -9.85 -6.73 -4.38
CA ASN A 113 -11.02 -6.04 -3.83
C ASN A 113 -12.33 -6.45 -4.53
N GLY A 114 -12.33 -6.48 -5.85
CA GLY A 114 -13.51 -6.84 -6.64
C GLY A 114 -13.88 -8.33 -6.60
N ALA A 115 -12.91 -9.20 -6.30
CA ALA A 115 -13.14 -10.64 -6.19
C ALA A 115 -13.37 -11.12 -4.76
N ASN A 116 -13.29 -10.23 -3.77
CA ASN A 116 -13.37 -10.57 -2.35
C ASN A 116 -12.39 -11.69 -1.96
N ALA A 117 -11.13 -11.53 -2.33
CA ALA A 117 -10.09 -12.55 -2.19
C ALA A 117 -8.70 -11.94 -1.92
N VAL A 118 -7.77 -12.79 -1.51
CA VAL A 118 -6.33 -12.51 -1.52
C VAL A 118 -5.68 -13.36 -2.62
N GLY A 119 -4.85 -12.74 -3.43
CA GLY A 119 -4.09 -13.39 -4.47
C GLY A 119 -2.63 -13.62 -4.07
N ARG A 120 -2.02 -14.66 -4.64
CA ARG A 120 -0.61 -15.00 -4.52
C ARG A 120 -0.03 -15.25 -5.91
N ILE A 121 1.14 -14.72 -6.22
CA ILE A 121 1.86 -15.00 -7.46
C ILE A 121 3.33 -15.30 -7.14
N ALA A 122 3.84 -16.40 -7.64
CA ALA A 122 5.25 -16.72 -7.57
C ALA A 122 6.03 -15.95 -8.67
N VAL A 123 7.33 -15.85 -8.54
CA VAL A 123 8.18 -15.08 -9.48
C VAL A 123 8.19 -15.66 -10.91
N ASP A 124 7.79 -16.90 -11.09
CA ASP A 124 7.62 -17.58 -12.37
C ASP A 124 6.22 -17.37 -12.99
N GLY A 125 5.31 -16.69 -12.25
CA GLY A 125 3.96 -16.37 -12.70
C GLY A 125 2.87 -17.34 -12.23
N ASP A 126 3.22 -18.40 -11.47
CA ASP A 126 2.21 -19.30 -10.89
C ASP A 126 1.33 -18.56 -9.88
N THR A 127 0.02 -18.60 -10.08
CA THR A 127 -0.94 -17.75 -9.38
C THR A 127 -1.99 -18.59 -8.64
N ALA A 128 -2.22 -18.26 -7.38
CA ALA A 128 -3.29 -18.80 -6.55
C ALA A 128 -4.23 -17.68 -6.07
N VAL A 129 -5.51 -18.00 -5.87
CA VAL A 129 -6.53 -17.08 -5.35
C VAL A 129 -7.21 -17.74 -4.16
N HIS A 130 -7.28 -17.01 -3.05
CA HIS A 130 -7.86 -17.44 -1.78
C HIS A 130 -9.10 -16.59 -1.46
N PRO A 131 -10.32 -17.09 -1.70
CA PRO A 131 -11.55 -16.38 -1.36
C PRO A 131 -11.64 -16.11 0.15
N LEU A 132 -12.16 -14.93 0.51
CA LEU A 132 -12.38 -14.58 1.91
C LEU A 132 -13.62 -15.29 2.48
N PRO A 133 -13.58 -15.70 3.77
CA PRO A 133 -14.73 -16.29 4.46
C PRO A 133 -15.92 -15.32 4.58
N THR A 134 -15.66 -14.03 4.88
CA THR A 134 -16.70 -13.00 4.97
C THR A 134 -17.05 -12.47 3.58
N ASP A 135 -18.32 -12.54 3.20
CA ASP A 135 -18.82 -11.99 1.93
C ASP A 135 -18.69 -10.47 1.89
N ALA A 136 -18.33 -9.95 0.71
CA ALA A 136 -18.19 -8.52 0.43
C ALA A 136 -17.31 -7.78 1.45
N ALA A 137 -16.28 -8.42 1.95
CA ALA A 137 -15.39 -7.87 2.96
C ALA A 137 -14.55 -6.68 2.46
N GLY A 138 -14.29 -6.62 1.15
CA GLY A 138 -13.57 -5.53 0.50
C GLY A 138 -12.10 -5.45 0.91
N PRO A 139 -11.25 -6.45 0.61
CA PRO A 139 -9.84 -6.41 0.97
C PRO A 139 -9.10 -5.30 0.21
N VAL A 140 -8.28 -4.49 0.93
CA VAL A 140 -7.57 -3.32 0.36
C VAL A 140 -6.08 -3.33 0.66
N GLY A 141 -5.67 -3.10 1.91
CA GLY A 141 -4.28 -3.07 2.32
C GLY A 141 -3.72 -4.47 2.55
N VAL A 142 -2.43 -4.67 2.31
CA VAL A 142 -1.72 -5.91 2.62
C VAL A 142 -0.31 -5.62 3.12
N ALA A 143 0.13 -6.34 4.13
CA ALA A 143 1.49 -6.31 4.64
C ALA A 143 1.92 -7.72 5.04
N ALA A 144 3.23 -7.97 5.04
CA ALA A 144 3.80 -9.23 5.48
C ALA A 144 5.05 -8.98 6.30
N ASP A 145 5.32 -9.90 7.18
CA ASP A 145 6.61 -10.08 7.86
C ASP A 145 7.22 -11.44 7.50
N GLY A 146 8.18 -11.92 8.30
CA GLY A 146 8.79 -13.24 8.11
C GLY A 146 7.87 -14.43 8.38
N HIS A 147 6.62 -14.25 8.82
CA HIS A 147 5.78 -15.33 9.36
C HIS A 147 4.39 -15.40 8.73
N ALA A 148 3.76 -14.28 8.40
CA ALA A 148 2.38 -14.25 7.93
C ALA A 148 2.14 -13.09 6.97
N VAL A 149 1.01 -13.17 6.26
CA VAL A 149 0.46 -12.08 5.46
C VAL A 149 -0.83 -11.58 6.12
N TRP A 150 -0.90 -10.28 6.35
CA TRP A 150 -2.03 -9.62 6.95
C TRP A 150 -2.65 -8.62 5.97
N PHE A 151 -3.97 -8.46 6.03
CA PHE A 151 -4.69 -7.57 5.13
C PHE A 151 -5.88 -6.91 5.83
N THR A 152 -6.29 -5.77 5.32
CA THR A 152 -7.44 -5.02 5.81
C THR A 152 -8.67 -5.35 4.99
N GLU A 153 -9.83 -5.42 5.65
CA GLU A 153 -11.14 -5.64 5.05
C GLU A 153 -12.04 -4.43 5.35
N ILE A 154 -11.99 -3.46 4.44
CA ILE A 154 -12.56 -2.11 4.66
C ILE A 154 -14.07 -2.12 4.84
N LEU A 155 -14.79 -2.97 4.13
CA LEU A 155 -16.25 -3.01 4.19
C LEU A 155 -16.75 -3.86 5.36
N ALA A 156 -15.99 -4.89 5.74
CA ALA A 156 -16.30 -5.74 6.87
C ALA A 156 -15.82 -5.17 8.22
N GLY A 157 -14.93 -4.17 8.24
CA GLY A 157 -14.38 -3.58 9.46
C GLY A 157 -13.59 -4.60 10.26
N GLN A 158 -12.67 -5.31 9.63
CA GLN A 158 -11.86 -6.36 10.25
C GLN A 158 -10.48 -6.47 9.61
N ILE A 159 -9.59 -7.19 10.28
CA ILE A 159 -8.25 -7.51 9.77
C ILE A 159 -8.20 -9.00 9.49
N GLY A 160 -7.77 -9.35 8.28
CA GLY A 160 -7.54 -10.73 7.88
C GLY A 160 -6.07 -11.13 8.02
N ARG A 161 -5.82 -12.41 8.28
CA ARG A 161 -4.52 -13.05 8.28
C ARG A 161 -4.58 -14.32 7.45
N ILE A 162 -3.63 -14.50 6.54
CA ILE A 162 -3.48 -15.76 5.82
C ILE A 162 -2.16 -16.43 6.22
N ALA A 163 -2.25 -17.68 6.62
CA ALA A 163 -1.10 -18.50 6.94
C ALA A 163 -0.52 -19.17 5.68
N SER A 164 0.69 -19.69 5.76
CA SER A 164 1.37 -20.35 4.62
C SER A 164 0.63 -21.58 4.07
N ASP A 165 -0.25 -22.18 4.86
CA ASP A 165 -1.14 -23.28 4.44
C ASP A 165 -2.42 -22.81 3.69
N GLY A 166 -2.58 -21.50 3.50
CA GLY A 166 -3.75 -20.88 2.86
C GLY A 166 -4.95 -20.67 3.78
N ARG A 167 -4.83 -21.01 5.07
CA ARG A 167 -5.92 -20.78 6.03
C ARG A 167 -6.04 -19.31 6.37
N ILE A 168 -7.24 -18.77 6.19
CA ILE A 168 -7.60 -17.39 6.51
C ILE A 168 -8.25 -17.35 7.90
N THR A 169 -7.84 -16.37 8.71
CA THR A 169 -8.46 -16.00 9.98
C THR A 169 -8.84 -14.53 9.89
N GLU A 170 -10.06 -14.20 10.27
CA GLU A 170 -10.60 -12.83 10.26
C GLU A 170 -10.85 -12.37 11.70
N LEU A 171 -10.38 -11.18 12.01
CA LEU A 171 -10.37 -10.59 13.35
C LEU A 171 -11.17 -9.27 13.31
N PRO A 172 -12.39 -9.25 13.86
CA PRO A 172 -13.23 -8.06 13.83
C PRO A 172 -12.64 -6.94 14.69
N LEU A 173 -12.69 -5.71 14.16
CA LEU A 173 -12.34 -4.52 14.92
C LEU A 173 -13.40 -4.24 16.00
N PRO A 174 -13.03 -3.60 17.13
CA PRO A 174 -13.97 -3.14 18.14
C PRO A 174 -15.06 -2.25 17.55
N ASP A 175 -14.69 -1.35 16.63
CA ASP A 175 -15.64 -0.56 15.82
C ASP A 175 -15.65 -1.07 14.37
N ARG A 176 -16.69 -1.81 14.00
CA ARG A 176 -16.86 -2.36 12.65
C ARG A 176 -17.03 -1.28 11.57
N SER A 177 -17.35 -0.05 11.94
CA SER A 177 -17.45 1.08 11.03
C SER A 177 -16.13 1.81 10.77
N ALA A 178 -15.03 1.35 11.39
CA ALA A 178 -13.72 2.00 11.34
C ALA A 178 -13.09 2.06 9.93
N LYS A 179 -13.52 1.20 9.00
CA LYS A 179 -13.01 1.15 7.61
C LYS A 179 -11.48 1.04 7.56
N PRO A 180 -10.89 -0.06 8.02
CA PRO A 180 -9.44 -0.26 7.98
C PRO A 180 -8.96 -0.21 6.52
N HIS A 181 -7.92 0.61 6.24
CA HIS A 181 -7.49 0.86 4.85
C HIS A 181 -6.09 0.34 4.57
N ALA A 182 -5.05 1.02 5.03
CA ALA A 182 -3.67 0.57 4.85
C ALA A 182 -3.16 -0.18 6.07
N ILE A 183 -2.18 -1.06 5.86
CA ILE A 183 -1.53 -1.83 6.92
C ILE A 183 -0.03 -1.91 6.65
N VAL A 184 0.79 -1.88 7.69
CA VAL A 184 2.24 -2.02 7.64
C VAL A 184 2.72 -2.94 8.74
N ALA A 185 3.69 -3.80 8.44
CA ALA A 185 4.41 -4.55 9.44
C ALA A 185 5.42 -3.64 10.15
N ALA A 186 5.44 -3.66 11.48
CA ALA A 186 6.43 -3.00 12.31
C ALA A 186 7.40 -4.01 12.92
N ALA A 187 8.23 -3.61 13.88
CA ALA A 187 9.10 -4.53 14.60
C ALA A 187 8.29 -5.51 15.48
N ASP A 188 8.89 -6.65 15.80
CA ASP A 188 8.42 -7.59 16.81
C ASP A 188 7.04 -8.24 16.57
N GLY A 189 6.66 -8.47 15.31
CA GLY A 189 5.39 -9.14 14.97
C GLY A 189 4.15 -8.27 15.21
N GLU A 190 4.33 -6.97 15.20
CA GLU A 190 3.24 -6.00 15.31
C GLU A 190 2.89 -5.45 13.94
N TYR A 191 1.60 -5.24 13.72
CA TYR A 191 1.08 -4.61 12.52
C TYR A 191 0.28 -3.39 12.89
N TRP A 192 0.47 -2.32 12.12
CA TRP A 192 -0.27 -1.08 12.29
C TRP A 192 -1.11 -0.78 11.06
N PHE A 193 -2.33 -0.33 11.28
CA PHE A 193 -3.27 -0.05 10.20
C PHE A 193 -3.98 1.29 10.43
N THR A 194 -4.43 1.88 9.33
CA THR A 194 -5.24 3.10 9.37
C THR A 194 -6.72 2.74 9.47
N GLU A 195 -7.46 3.51 10.25
CA GLU A 195 -8.92 3.48 10.34
C GLU A 195 -9.49 4.74 9.68
N TRP A 196 -9.68 4.64 8.37
CA TRP A 196 -10.11 5.76 7.53
C TRP A 196 -11.44 6.37 8.00
N GLY A 197 -12.39 5.54 8.44
CA GLY A 197 -13.73 5.97 8.86
C GLY A 197 -13.80 6.62 10.23
N THR A 198 -12.76 6.52 11.07
CA THR A 198 -12.80 6.97 12.49
C THR A 198 -11.64 7.88 12.87
N GLY A 199 -10.73 8.20 11.94
CA GLY A 199 -9.58 9.07 12.21
C GLY A 199 -8.64 8.48 13.26
N ARG A 200 -8.37 7.17 13.20
CA ARG A 200 -7.49 6.44 14.13
C ARG A 200 -6.41 5.69 13.41
N VAL A 201 -5.42 5.25 14.16
CA VAL A 201 -4.51 4.17 13.78
C VAL A 201 -4.71 3.01 14.76
N GLY A 202 -4.85 1.82 14.22
CA GLY A 202 -4.97 0.58 15.00
C GLY A 202 -3.65 -0.18 15.00
N ARG A 203 -3.42 -0.96 16.06
CA ARG A 203 -2.32 -1.91 16.21
C ARG A 203 -2.92 -3.29 16.43
N ILE A 204 -2.37 -4.28 15.77
CA ILE A 204 -2.70 -5.69 15.99
C ILE A 204 -1.41 -6.50 16.18
N THR A 205 -1.42 -7.40 17.15
CA THR A 205 -0.32 -8.34 17.41
C THR A 205 -0.54 -9.66 16.68
N GLU A 206 0.50 -10.49 16.59
CA GLU A 206 0.38 -11.86 16.05
C GLU A 206 -0.67 -12.72 16.77
N THR A 207 -0.93 -12.45 18.05
CA THR A 207 -1.95 -13.13 18.86
C THR A 207 -3.37 -12.65 18.58
N GLY A 208 -3.52 -11.53 17.85
CA GLY A 208 -4.81 -10.93 17.50
C GLY A 208 -5.30 -9.87 18.49
N ASP A 209 -4.43 -9.43 19.42
CA ASP A 209 -4.78 -8.34 20.34
C ASP A 209 -4.79 -7.01 19.59
N ILE A 210 -5.92 -6.32 19.61
CA ILE A 210 -6.15 -5.05 18.90
C ILE A 210 -6.16 -3.89 19.91
N THR A 211 -5.44 -2.81 19.58
CA THR A 211 -5.51 -1.52 20.28
C THR A 211 -5.67 -0.39 19.28
N GLU A 212 -6.45 0.63 19.63
CA GLU A 212 -6.78 1.76 18.74
C GLU A 212 -6.27 3.07 19.35
N HIS A 213 -5.71 3.96 18.52
CA HIS A 213 -5.15 5.25 18.92
C HIS A 213 -5.77 6.36 18.08
N ALA A 214 -6.51 7.26 18.74
CA ALA A 214 -7.13 8.39 18.05
C ALA A 214 -6.07 9.38 17.55
N LEU A 215 -6.21 9.84 16.31
CA LEU A 215 -5.47 11.00 15.82
C LEU A 215 -6.07 12.29 16.39
N THR A 216 -5.31 13.39 16.30
CA THR A 216 -5.74 14.69 16.85
C THR A 216 -7.06 15.18 16.25
N ASP A 217 -7.28 14.88 14.97
CA ASP A 217 -8.54 15.17 14.28
C ASP A 217 -9.23 13.87 13.88
N PRO A 218 -10.40 13.54 14.46
CA PRO A 218 -11.15 12.33 14.13
C PRO A 218 -11.71 12.33 12.69
N SER A 219 -11.73 13.47 12.02
CA SER A 219 -12.13 13.60 10.61
C SER A 219 -10.96 13.58 9.63
N SER A 220 -9.76 13.22 10.10
CA SER A 220 -8.52 13.31 9.31
C SER A 220 -8.40 12.30 8.17
N GLU A 221 -9.22 11.25 8.15
CA GLU A 221 -9.25 10.24 7.09
C GLU A 221 -7.85 9.68 6.76
N PRO A 222 -7.17 8.98 7.72
CA PRO A 222 -5.84 8.44 7.49
C PRO A 222 -5.89 7.33 6.43
N HIS A 223 -5.10 7.48 5.36
CA HIS A 223 -5.13 6.61 4.20
C HIS A 223 -3.92 5.67 4.15
N GLY A 224 -2.75 6.15 3.74
CA GLY A 224 -1.52 5.37 3.72
C GLY A 224 -0.80 5.40 5.07
N ILE A 225 -0.05 4.34 5.39
CA ILE A 225 0.76 4.25 6.61
C ILE A 225 2.11 3.60 6.31
N THR A 226 3.17 4.06 6.97
CA THR A 226 4.51 3.46 6.89
C THR A 226 5.28 3.68 8.19
N VAL A 227 6.30 2.85 8.42
CA VAL A 227 7.30 3.09 9.47
C VAL A 227 8.38 3.99 8.88
N GLY A 228 8.61 5.12 9.50
CA GLY A 228 9.65 6.08 9.10
C GLY A 228 11.06 5.66 9.56
N PRO A 229 12.10 6.32 9.04
CA PRO A 229 13.49 6.05 9.42
C PRO A 229 13.79 6.41 10.88
N ASP A 230 12.93 7.17 11.52
CA ASP A 230 12.95 7.54 12.94
C ASP A 230 12.23 6.53 13.85
N GLY A 231 11.72 5.44 13.27
CA GLY A 231 10.95 4.41 13.97
C GLY A 231 9.51 4.80 14.29
N ALA A 232 9.07 6.03 13.97
CA ALA A 232 7.68 6.44 14.15
C ALA A 232 6.80 5.97 12.99
N LEU A 233 5.50 5.89 13.23
CA LEU A 233 4.51 5.69 12.18
C LEU A 233 4.20 7.02 11.49
N TRP A 234 4.10 6.99 10.19
CA TRP A 234 3.74 8.12 9.36
C TRP A 234 2.53 7.77 8.52
N SER A 235 1.49 8.58 8.60
CA SER A 235 0.25 8.37 7.84
C SER A 235 -0.11 9.60 7.03
N ALA A 236 -0.44 9.39 5.76
CA ALA A 236 -1.01 10.43 4.90
C ALA A 236 -2.50 10.60 5.22
N LEU A 237 -2.94 11.86 5.33
CA LEU A 237 -4.32 12.23 5.65
C LEU A 237 -5.01 12.80 4.40
N GLU A 238 -6.21 12.32 4.05
CA GLU A 238 -6.95 12.84 2.88
C GLU A 238 -7.39 14.29 3.05
N THR A 239 -7.56 14.74 4.29
CA THR A 239 -7.84 16.15 4.61
C THR A 239 -6.65 17.09 4.38
N GLY A 240 -5.52 16.55 3.97
CA GLY A 240 -4.26 17.25 3.75
C GLY A 240 -3.35 17.23 4.97
N GLY A 241 -2.10 16.87 4.74
CA GLY A 241 -1.09 16.75 5.79
C GLY A 241 -0.62 15.33 6.04
N VAL A 242 0.20 15.18 7.07
CA VAL A 242 0.78 13.90 7.50
C VAL A 242 0.71 13.83 9.03
N ALA A 243 0.21 12.72 9.55
CA ALA A 243 0.28 12.39 10.96
C ALA A 243 1.57 11.61 11.25
N ARG A 244 2.25 11.98 12.35
CA ARG A 244 3.37 11.23 12.92
C ARG A 244 2.96 10.72 14.29
N VAL A 245 3.02 9.41 14.48
CA VAL A 245 2.61 8.75 15.72
C VAL A 245 3.82 8.05 16.32
N GLU A 246 4.22 8.47 17.53
CA GLU A 246 5.22 7.77 18.32
C GLU A 246 4.55 6.60 19.04
N TRP A 247 5.18 5.45 18.94
CA TRP A 247 4.78 4.26 19.69
C TRP A 247 6.01 3.68 20.39
N SER A 248 5.83 3.25 21.61
CA SER A 248 6.89 2.56 22.34
C SER A 248 6.58 1.06 22.35
N THR A 249 7.52 0.24 21.91
CA THR A 249 7.52 -1.16 22.31
C THR A 249 7.70 -1.17 23.83
N ALA A 250 6.68 -1.57 24.57
CA ALA A 250 6.85 -1.78 26.00
C ALA A 250 7.87 -2.92 26.16
N VAL A 251 9.10 -2.55 26.49
CA VAL A 251 10.09 -3.53 26.97
C VAL A 251 9.55 -4.04 28.30
N THR A 252 8.82 -5.17 28.27
CA THR A 252 8.56 -5.95 29.48
C THR A 252 9.88 -6.53 29.93
N GLY A 253 10.50 -5.87 30.95
CA GLY A 253 11.66 -6.33 31.67
C GLY A 253 11.36 -7.58 32.51
#